data_649429a715207b03fcb614fd41b26ee1
#
_entry.id   649429a715207b03fcb614fd41b26ee1
#
_cell.length_a   1.000
_cell.length_b   1.000
_cell.length_c   1.000
_cell.angle_alpha   90.00
_cell.angle_beta   90.00
_cell.angle_gamma   90.00
#
_symmetry.space_group_name_H-M   'P 1'
#
loop_
_entity.id
_entity.type
_entity.pdbx_description
1 polymer ?
#
loop_
_entity_poly.entity_id
_entity_poly.type
_entity_poly.pdbx_seq_one_letter_code
_entity_poly.pdbx_strand_id
1 'polypeptide(L)'
;MKKEVFIGIDTSNYTTSLSICSLEGKIIENYKVLLPVKEGEKGIRQSDAVFAHVKNFQIITDYIKEKHEEYDIKALGYSKYPREVDGSYMPCFLVGEAVAETVAALYNLRAYSFSHQAGHIEASIYSSGVEIDGKFIAFHVSGGTTEIVLAERSEKGFKTEIIGGSVDLHAGQAIDRIGVYMGLKFPCGKEIEALAKDNVKKLPAFKVNVIKYNCNLSGLENLSKKLFDQTNDKKLVSAFVLAFIEKNLEKITENLRLEYPCEKIIYAGGVMSNSIIQAQLKARYESVYFATPEFSTDNGAGIALLTRRKYLERG
;
A
#
# COMPACT_ATOMS: atom_id res chain seq x y z
N MET A 1 28.18 8.26 -19.87
CA MET A 1 26.97 9.09 -20.01
C MET A 1 26.16 8.93 -18.72
N LYS A 2 25.63 10.02 -18.21
CA LYS A 2 24.71 9.99 -17.05
C LYS A 2 23.40 9.29 -17.44
N LYS A 3 22.79 8.59 -16.49
CA LYS A 3 21.49 7.94 -16.70
C LYS A 3 20.37 8.97 -16.56
N GLU A 4 19.50 9.09 -17.55
CA GLU A 4 18.30 9.93 -17.45
C GLU A 4 17.32 9.34 -16.45
N VAL A 5 16.88 10.14 -15.47
CA VAL A 5 16.07 9.67 -14.38
C VAL A 5 14.98 10.64 -13.96
N PHE A 6 13.99 10.08 -13.28
CA PHE A 6 12.86 10.78 -12.67
C PHE A 6 12.84 10.49 -11.18
N ILE A 7 12.64 11.53 -10.38
CA ILE A 7 12.60 11.41 -8.92
C ILE A 7 11.15 11.46 -8.46
N GLY A 8 10.78 10.57 -7.55
CA GLY A 8 9.51 10.59 -6.84
C GLY A 8 9.72 10.71 -5.34
N ILE A 9 9.03 11.66 -4.71
CA ILE A 9 9.07 11.92 -3.28
C ILE A 9 7.70 11.67 -2.67
N ASP A 10 7.66 10.89 -1.60
CA ASP A 10 6.47 10.71 -0.78
C ASP A 10 6.80 10.92 0.70
N THR A 11 6.10 11.86 1.31
CA THR A 11 6.18 12.19 2.74
C THR A 11 4.83 11.96 3.41
N SER A 12 4.32 10.76 3.25
CA SER A 12 3.11 10.29 3.90
C SER A 12 3.34 10.03 5.39
N ASN A 13 2.28 9.64 6.10
CA ASN A 13 2.21 9.71 7.56
C ASN A 13 3.27 8.87 8.31
N TYR A 14 3.84 7.82 7.71
CA TYR A 14 4.72 6.88 8.41
C TYR A 14 6.10 6.69 7.77
N THR A 15 6.32 7.22 6.58
CA THR A 15 7.56 6.97 5.84
C THR A 15 7.97 8.21 5.06
N THR A 16 9.23 8.60 5.20
CA THR A 16 9.89 9.51 4.27
C THR A 16 10.49 8.67 3.16
N SER A 17 10.11 8.88 1.92
CA SER A 17 10.64 8.09 0.82
C SER A 17 11.01 8.95 -0.39
N LEU A 18 12.09 8.50 -1.06
CA LEU A 18 12.54 9.01 -2.33
C LEU A 18 12.90 7.84 -3.23
N SER A 19 12.37 7.84 -4.44
CA SER A 19 12.68 6.79 -5.42
C SER A 19 13.16 7.40 -6.73
N ILE A 20 14.01 6.66 -7.42
CA ILE A 20 14.59 7.03 -8.71
C ILE A 20 14.12 6.02 -9.76
N CYS A 21 13.50 6.54 -10.81
CA CYS A 21 13.01 5.77 -11.96
C CYS A 21 13.84 6.11 -13.20
N SER A 22 14.29 5.10 -13.97
CA SER A 22 14.99 5.31 -15.24
C SER A 22 14.02 5.75 -16.35
N LEU A 23 14.59 6.20 -17.48
CA LEU A 23 13.84 6.54 -18.70
C LEU A 23 13.01 5.35 -19.20
N GLU A 24 13.47 4.11 -19.04
CA GLU A 24 12.75 2.89 -19.44
C GLU A 24 11.62 2.51 -18.47
N GLY A 25 11.47 3.24 -17.35
CA GLY A 25 10.42 2.96 -16.36
C GLY A 25 10.82 1.91 -15.30
N LYS A 26 12.11 1.68 -15.10
CA LYS A 26 12.61 0.78 -14.06
C LYS A 26 12.93 1.56 -12.79
N ILE A 27 12.47 1.12 -11.64
CA ILE A 27 12.90 1.67 -10.35
C ILE A 27 14.35 1.23 -10.10
N ILE A 28 15.24 2.21 -10.00
CA ILE A 28 16.67 2.01 -9.78
C ILE A 28 16.97 2.06 -8.28
N GLU A 29 16.37 3.02 -7.59
CA GLU A 29 16.56 3.24 -6.16
C GLU A 29 15.20 3.47 -5.48
N ASN A 30 15.06 2.98 -4.26
CA ASN A 30 13.84 3.12 -3.46
C ASN A 30 14.22 3.31 -1.99
N TYR A 31 14.58 4.53 -1.63
CA TYR A 31 14.97 4.89 -0.26
C TYR A 31 13.75 5.12 0.61
N LYS A 32 13.71 4.47 1.76
CA LYS A 32 12.61 4.56 2.74
C LYS A 32 13.17 4.68 4.15
N VAL A 33 12.72 5.71 4.86
CA VAL A 33 13.06 5.94 6.26
C VAL A 33 11.75 6.05 7.05
N LEU A 34 11.52 5.10 7.95
CA LEU A 34 10.32 5.10 8.79
C LEU A 34 10.35 6.26 9.78
N LEU A 35 9.18 6.84 10.04
CA LEU A 35 9.00 7.80 11.11
C LEU A 35 8.95 7.07 12.47
N PRO A 36 9.54 7.64 13.52
CA PRO A 36 9.48 7.07 14.85
C PRO A 36 8.06 7.22 15.42
N VAL A 37 7.39 6.10 15.65
CA VAL A 37 6.11 6.04 16.39
C VAL A 37 6.42 5.59 17.81
N LYS A 38 5.95 6.34 18.82
CA LYS A 38 6.17 5.97 20.22
C LYS A 38 5.42 4.69 20.56
N GLU A 39 6.03 3.89 21.40
CA GLU A 39 5.43 2.64 21.87
C GLU A 39 4.09 2.93 22.58
N GLY A 40 3.03 2.25 22.17
CA GLY A 40 1.66 2.45 22.70
C GLY A 40 0.83 3.55 22.01
N GLU A 41 1.41 4.36 21.13
CA GLU A 41 0.63 5.33 20.33
C GLU A 41 0.06 4.68 19.06
N LYS A 42 -1.17 5.07 18.71
CA LYS A 42 -1.89 4.54 17.53
C LYS A 42 -1.63 5.33 16.24
N GLY A 43 -0.74 6.32 16.28
CA GLY A 43 -0.42 7.21 15.16
C GLY A 43 0.61 8.25 15.55
N ILE A 44 0.95 9.14 14.61
CA ILE A 44 1.87 10.25 14.81
C ILE A 44 1.13 11.58 14.61
N ARG A 45 1.39 12.58 15.47
CA ARG A 45 0.85 13.93 15.27
C ARG A 45 1.44 14.53 13.99
N GLN A 46 0.65 15.32 13.26
CA GLN A 46 1.11 15.89 12.00
C GLN A 46 2.35 16.81 12.16
N SER A 47 2.44 17.58 13.24
CA SER A 47 3.63 18.37 13.55
C SER A 47 4.88 17.52 13.77
N ASP A 48 4.73 16.38 14.44
CA ASP A 48 5.83 15.45 14.72
C ASP A 48 6.24 14.72 13.44
N ALA A 49 5.27 14.40 12.58
CA ALA A 49 5.53 13.82 11.25
C ALA A 49 6.33 14.79 10.38
N VAL A 50 5.92 16.08 10.29
CA VAL A 50 6.66 17.11 9.54
C VAL A 50 8.10 17.20 10.04
N PHE A 51 8.31 17.28 11.36
CA PHE A 51 9.65 17.35 11.93
C PHE A 51 10.50 16.10 11.65
N ALA A 52 9.89 14.92 11.74
CA ALA A 52 10.55 13.67 11.44
C ALA A 52 10.95 13.58 9.96
N HIS A 53 10.07 13.99 9.04
CA HIS A 53 10.40 14.05 7.61
C HIS A 53 11.60 14.95 7.32
N VAL A 54 11.67 16.15 7.93
CA VAL A 54 12.82 17.05 7.78
C VAL A 54 14.11 16.37 8.22
N LYS A 55 14.10 15.67 9.35
CA LYS A 55 15.27 14.91 9.82
C LYS A 55 15.66 13.76 8.88
N ASN A 56 14.65 13.02 8.41
CA ASN A 56 14.87 11.87 7.55
C ASN A 56 15.44 12.27 6.18
N PHE A 57 15.15 13.47 5.68
CA PHE A 57 15.76 13.96 4.45
C PHE A 57 17.28 14.13 4.55
N GLN A 58 17.84 14.36 5.74
CA GLN A 58 19.31 14.36 5.92
C GLN A 58 19.89 12.98 5.59
N ILE A 59 19.23 11.91 6.07
CA ILE A 59 19.64 10.52 5.79
C ILE A 59 19.54 10.23 4.29
N ILE A 60 18.42 10.58 3.66
CA ILE A 60 18.21 10.37 2.22
C ILE A 60 19.23 11.16 1.40
N THR A 61 19.56 12.38 1.82
CA THR A 61 20.56 13.23 1.14
C THR A 61 21.93 12.58 1.12
N ASP A 62 22.32 11.91 2.21
CA ASP A 62 23.62 11.24 2.27
C ASP A 62 23.70 10.06 1.28
N TYR A 63 22.63 9.27 1.13
CA TYR A 63 22.55 8.24 0.07
C TYR A 63 22.63 8.82 -1.35
N ILE A 64 21.99 9.96 -1.60
CA ILE A 64 21.99 10.59 -2.93
C ILE A 64 23.37 11.15 -3.27
N LYS A 65 24.09 11.75 -2.30
CA LYS A 65 25.43 12.30 -2.51
C LYS A 65 26.43 11.29 -3.06
N GLU A 66 26.30 10.02 -2.67
CA GLU A 66 27.19 8.96 -3.14
C GLU A 66 27.00 8.63 -4.63
N LYS A 67 25.82 8.90 -5.19
CA LYS A 67 25.42 8.45 -6.52
C LYS A 67 24.99 9.56 -7.48
N HIS A 68 24.90 10.82 -7.03
CA HIS A 68 24.32 11.92 -7.82
C HIS A 68 25.03 12.18 -9.17
N GLU A 69 26.34 11.88 -9.24
CA GLU A 69 27.09 12.06 -10.47
C GLU A 69 26.70 11.09 -11.60
N GLU A 70 26.03 9.98 -11.26
CA GLU A 70 25.56 8.98 -12.22
C GLU A 70 24.27 9.42 -12.94
N TYR A 71 23.52 10.40 -12.40
CA TYR A 71 22.18 10.73 -12.83
C TYR A 71 22.07 12.08 -13.56
N ASP A 72 21.24 12.09 -14.59
CA ASP A 72 20.71 13.28 -15.28
C ASP A 72 19.22 13.38 -14.98
N ILE A 73 18.86 14.21 -14.01
CA ILE A 73 17.48 14.35 -13.53
C ILE A 73 16.66 15.13 -14.55
N LYS A 74 15.58 14.54 -15.07
CA LYS A 74 14.70 15.16 -16.05
C LYS A 74 13.48 15.87 -15.44
N ALA A 75 12.94 15.31 -14.37
CA ALA A 75 11.83 15.91 -13.63
C ALA A 75 11.74 15.31 -12.22
N LEU A 76 11.03 16.04 -11.35
CA LEU A 76 10.67 15.59 -10.01
C LEU A 76 9.15 15.47 -9.88
N GLY A 77 8.71 14.53 -9.04
CA GLY A 77 7.32 14.42 -8.63
C GLY A 77 7.23 14.27 -7.12
N TYR A 78 6.09 14.66 -6.59
CA TYR A 78 5.85 14.54 -5.14
C TYR A 78 4.39 14.24 -4.86
N SER A 79 4.12 13.54 -3.75
CA SER A 79 2.78 13.45 -3.23
C SER A 79 2.43 14.74 -2.51
N LYS A 80 1.29 15.34 -2.88
CA LYS A 80 0.82 16.63 -2.37
C LYS A 80 -0.28 16.49 -1.34
N TYR A 81 -1.11 15.47 -1.46
CA TYR A 81 -2.28 15.20 -0.63
C TYR A 81 -2.60 13.72 -0.60
N PRO A 82 -3.40 13.25 0.39
CA PRO A 82 -3.75 11.83 0.51
C PRO A 82 -4.47 11.27 -0.72
N ARG A 83 -5.51 11.95 -1.19
CA ARG A 83 -6.40 11.47 -2.27
C ARG A 83 -6.82 12.61 -3.20
N GLU A 84 -7.21 12.28 -4.43
CA GLU A 84 -7.73 13.23 -5.43
C GLU A 84 -9.19 13.58 -5.13
N VAL A 85 -9.43 14.21 -3.98
CA VAL A 85 -10.74 14.73 -3.56
C VAL A 85 -10.60 16.12 -2.95
N ASP A 86 -11.59 16.97 -3.15
CA ASP A 86 -11.57 18.33 -2.62
C ASP A 86 -11.43 18.35 -1.10
N GLY A 87 -10.56 19.21 -0.59
CA GLY A 87 -10.26 19.33 0.83
C GLY A 87 -9.33 18.24 1.39
N SER A 88 -8.83 17.33 0.57
CA SER A 88 -7.83 16.34 0.98
C SER A 88 -6.50 17.02 1.28
N TYR A 89 -6.14 17.11 2.57
CA TYR A 89 -4.94 17.79 3.02
C TYR A 89 -4.36 17.15 4.27
N MET A 90 -3.04 17.01 4.30
CA MET A 90 -2.28 16.67 5.50
C MET A 90 -0.95 17.42 5.50
N PRO A 91 -0.56 18.07 6.62
CA PRO A 91 0.67 18.88 6.73
C PRO A 91 1.96 18.14 6.40
N CYS A 92 2.05 16.83 6.63
CA CYS A 92 3.26 16.04 6.37
C CYS A 92 3.70 16.10 4.88
N PHE A 93 2.78 16.25 3.93
CA PHE A 93 3.10 16.35 2.50
C PHE A 93 3.84 17.63 2.11
N LEU A 94 3.72 18.71 2.91
CA LEU A 94 4.41 19.98 2.66
C LEU A 94 5.93 19.82 2.61
N VAL A 95 6.49 18.85 3.31
CA VAL A 95 7.95 18.63 3.33
C VAL A 95 8.43 18.12 1.95
N GLY A 96 7.76 17.11 1.41
CA GLY A 96 8.06 16.59 0.07
C GLY A 96 7.84 17.62 -1.02
N GLU A 97 6.76 18.38 -0.95
CA GLU A 97 6.46 19.50 -1.85
C GLU A 97 7.58 20.55 -1.82
N ALA A 98 7.95 21.04 -0.63
CA ALA A 98 8.99 22.07 -0.48
C ALA A 98 10.35 21.59 -1.04
N VAL A 99 10.74 20.34 -0.80
CA VAL A 99 11.99 19.78 -1.33
C VAL A 99 11.93 19.67 -2.85
N ALA A 100 10.86 19.10 -3.40
CA ALA A 100 10.73 18.88 -4.85
C ALA A 100 10.70 20.21 -5.62
N GLU A 101 9.87 21.18 -5.19
CA GLU A 101 9.75 22.47 -5.85
C GLU A 101 11.04 23.30 -5.74
N THR A 102 11.73 23.26 -4.60
CA THR A 102 13.01 23.96 -4.42
C THR A 102 14.08 23.42 -5.37
N VAL A 103 14.23 22.09 -5.45
CA VAL A 103 15.21 21.46 -6.35
C VAL A 103 14.84 21.72 -7.80
N ALA A 104 13.56 21.61 -8.17
CA ALA A 104 13.10 21.87 -9.51
C ALA A 104 13.40 23.32 -9.94
N ALA A 105 13.15 24.30 -9.08
CA ALA A 105 13.43 25.70 -9.35
C ALA A 105 14.94 25.96 -9.54
N LEU A 106 15.82 25.39 -8.68
CA LEU A 106 17.27 25.58 -8.75
C LEU A 106 17.88 25.02 -10.04
N TYR A 107 17.36 23.92 -10.53
CA TYR A 107 17.89 23.23 -11.72
C TYR A 107 17.06 23.45 -12.99
N ASN A 108 16.06 24.35 -12.95
CA ASN A 108 15.15 24.62 -14.06
C ASN A 108 14.47 23.35 -14.60
N LEU A 109 14.05 22.51 -13.69
CA LEU A 109 13.33 21.26 -13.98
C LEU A 109 11.82 21.43 -13.77
N ARG A 110 11.04 20.49 -14.30
CA ARG A 110 9.60 20.42 -14.01
C ARG A 110 9.35 19.65 -12.73
N ALA A 111 8.44 20.15 -11.88
CA ALA A 111 7.89 19.41 -10.76
C ALA A 111 6.42 19.04 -11.04
N TYR A 112 6.01 17.84 -10.67
CA TYR A 112 4.65 17.33 -10.83
C TYR A 112 4.08 16.88 -9.50
N SER A 113 2.86 17.27 -9.21
CA SER A 113 2.15 16.84 -8.00
C SER A 113 1.14 15.74 -8.31
N PHE A 114 1.04 14.78 -7.38
CA PHE A 114 0.09 13.65 -7.43
C PHE A 114 -0.51 13.42 -6.06
N SER A 115 -1.59 12.66 -5.97
CA SER A 115 -2.05 12.15 -4.69
C SER A 115 -1.19 10.96 -4.23
N HIS A 116 -1.03 10.78 -2.93
CA HIS A 116 -0.39 9.60 -2.33
C HIS A 116 -1.07 8.30 -2.78
N GLN A 117 -2.41 8.29 -2.85
CA GLN A 117 -3.18 7.15 -3.37
C GLN A 117 -2.80 6.80 -4.82
N ALA A 118 -2.58 7.80 -5.69
CA ALA A 118 -2.12 7.55 -7.05
C ALA A 118 -0.73 6.90 -7.08
N GLY A 119 0.17 7.32 -6.18
CA GLY A 119 1.47 6.68 -5.99
C GLY A 119 1.34 5.20 -5.61
N HIS A 120 0.49 4.86 -4.66
CA HIS A 120 0.23 3.47 -4.27
C HIS A 120 -0.32 2.62 -5.41
N ILE A 121 -1.26 3.16 -6.17
CA ILE A 121 -1.85 2.46 -7.32
C ILE A 121 -0.78 2.18 -8.38
N GLU A 122 0.02 3.19 -8.76
CA GLU A 122 1.07 3.03 -9.78
C GLU A 122 2.17 2.06 -9.33
N ALA A 123 2.61 2.14 -8.06
CA ALA A 123 3.56 1.19 -7.50
C ALA A 123 3.02 -0.26 -7.49
N SER A 124 1.73 -0.42 -7.27
CA SER A 124 1.05 -1.72 -7.29
C SER A 124 0.97 -2.29 -8.70
N ILE A 125 0.63 -1.47 -9.70
CA ILE A 125 0.63 -1.86 -11.12
C ILE A 125 2.04 -2.30 -11.52
N TYR A 126 3.04 -1.46 -11.27
CA TYR A 126 4.43 -1.73 -11.61
C TYR A 126 4.92 -3.05 -11.02
N SER A 127 4.74 -3.24 -9.72
CA SER A 127 5.29 -4.40 -9.02
C SER A 127 4.52 -5.70 -9.27
N SER A 128 3.26 -5.62 -9.66
CA SER A 128 2.46 -6.78 -10.05
C SER A 128 2.75 -7.26 -11.48
N GLY A 129 3.43 -6.44 -12.29
CA GLY A 129 3.71 -6.73 -13.70
C GLY A 129 2.48 -6.71 -14.62
N VAL A 130 1.37 -6.14 -14.15
CA VAL A 130 0.12 -6.08 -14.94
C VAL A 130 0.14 -4.88 -15.88
N GLU A 131 -0.24 -5.08 -17.12
CA GLU A 131 -0.55 -3.99 -18.03
C GLU A 131 -2.01 -3.57 -17.84
N ILE A 132 -2.25 -2.27 -17.73
CA ILE A 132 -3.58 -1.72 -17.50
C ILE A 132 -3.99 -0.84 -18.67
N ASP A 133 -5.08 -1.27 -19.33
CA ASP A 133 -5.79 -0.54 -20.37
C ASP A 133 -7.24 -0.30 -19.90
N GLY A 134 -7.62 0.94 -19.64
CA GLY A 134 -8.95 1.30 -19.19
C GLY A 134 -9.13 1.19 -17.68
N LYS A 135 -10.34 0.80 -17.26
CA LYS A 135 -10.71 0.65 -15.85
C LYS A 135 -10.16 -0.63 -15.24
N PHE A 136 -9.89 -0.58 -13.96
CA PHE A 136 -9.45 -1.74 -13.17
C PHE A 136 -9.88 -1.57 -11.71
N ILE A 137 -9.76 -2.63 -10.93
CA ILE A 137 -10.11 -2.64 -9.52
C ILE A 137 -8.82 -2.80 -8.71
N ALA A 138 -8.64 -1.96 -7.70
CA ALA A 138 -7.52 -2.04 -6.77
C ALA A 138 -8.03 -2.28 -5.35
N PHE A 139 -7.55 -3.33 -4.71
CA PHE A 139 -7.71 -3.57 -3.28
C PHE A 139 -6.50 -3.01 -2.55
N HIS A 140 -6.74 -2.19 -1.54
CA HIS A 140 -5.72 -1.81 -0.57
C HIS A 140 -6.08 -2.40 0.79
N VAL A 141 -5.36 -3.43 1.22
CA VAL A 141 -5.63 -4.17 2.46
C VAL A 141 -4.40 -4.14 3.35
N SER A 142 -4.44 -3.32 4.38
CA SER A 142 -3.31 -3.04 5.27
C SER A 142 -3.75 -2.94 6.74
N GLY A 143 -2.85 -2.50 7.62
CA GLY A 143 -3.15 -2.19 9.02
C GLY A 143 -4.09 -1.00 9.21
N GLY A 144 -4.02 0.00 8.33
CA GLY A 144 -4.81 1.23 8.42
C GLY A 144 -5.93 1.35 7.41
N THR A 145 -6.01 0.42 6.45
CA THR A 145 -6.94 0.52 5.32
C THR A 145 -7.43 -0.86 4.88
N THR A 146 -8.71 -0.96 4.57
CA THR A 146 -9.29 -2.09 3.83
C THR A 146 -10.33 -1.49 2.90
N GLU A 147 -9.89 -1.14 1.70
CA GLU A 147 -10.67 -0.41 0.69
C GLU A 147 -10.58 -1.07 -0.67
N ILE A 148 -11.62 -0.87 -1.45
CA ILE A 148 -11.72 -1.33 -2.84
C ILE A 148 -12.02 -0.11 -3.70
N VAL A 149 -11.18 0.11 -4.67
CA VAL A 149 -11.20 1.29 -5.53
C VAL A 149 -11.38 0.86 -6.97
N LEU A 150 -12.37 1.43 -7.64
CA LEU A 150 -12.44 1.42 -9.10
C LEU A 150 -11.56 2.56 -9.60
N ALA A 151 -10.61 2.27 -10.46
CA ALA A 151 -9.62 3.22 -10.92
C ALA A 151 -9.49 3.21 -12.44
N GLU A 152 -9.14 4.35 -13.00
CA GLU A 152 -8.84 4.56 -14.41
C GLU A 152 -7.71 5.59 -14.55
N ARG A 153 -6.80 5.42 -15.52
CA ARG A 153 -5.72 6.38 -15.74
C ARG A 153 -6.26 7.76 -16.14
N SER A 154 -5.65 8.81 -15.63
CA SER A 154 -6.03 10.20 -15.91
C SER A 154 -4.79 11.11 -15.98
N GLU A 155 -4.98 12.37 -16.37
CA GLU A 155 -3.91 13.38 -16.40
C GLU A 155 -3.27 13.64 -15.02
N LYS A 156 -4.01 13.44 -13.93
CA LYS A 156 -3.54 13.60 -12.54
C LYS A 156 -3.04 12.31 -11.91
N GLY A 157 -2.80 11.28 -12.71
CA GLY A 157 -2.43 9.93 -12.29
C GLY A 157 -3.59 8.97 -12.48
N PHE A 158 -4.56 8.99 -11.57
CA PHE A 158 -5.76 8.15 -11.64
C PHE A 158 -7.01 8.91 -11.22
N LYS A 159 -8.11 8.65 -11.92
CA LYS A 159 -9.46 8.90 -11.43
C LYS A 159 -9.86 7.68 -10.61
N THR A 160 -10.28 7.91 -9.37
CA THR A 160 -10.59 6.83 -8.42
C THR A 160 -11.96 7.01 -7.79
N GLU A 161 -12.64 5.90 -7.55
CA GLU A 161 -13.90 5.81 -6.81
C GLU A 161 -13.80 4.69 -5.79
N ILE A 162 -14.05 4.97 -4.51
CA ILE A 162 -14.13 3.93 -3.48
C ILE A 162 -15.49 3.25 -3.63
N ILE A 163 -15.47 1.99 -4.04
CA ILE A 163 -16.68 1.20 -4.28
C ILE A 163 -17.01 0.24 -3.13
N GLY A 164 -16.08 0.00 -2.20
CA GLY A 164 -16.30 -0.87 -1.06
C GLY A 164 -15.12 -0.95 -0.10
N GLY A 165 -15.22 -1.85 0.86
CA GLY A 165 -14.17 -2.09 1.87
C GLY A 165 -14.71 -2.64 3.18
N SER A 166 -13.91 -2.57 4.24
CA SER A 166 -14.38 -2.90 5.58
C SER A 166 -15.08 -1.70 6.22
N VAL A 167 -16.25 -1.94 6.80
CA VAL A 167 -17.07 -0.88 7.43
C VAL A 167 -16.83 -0.75 8.93
N ASP A 168 -16.00 -1.59 9.53
CA ASP A 168 -15.80 -1.61 10.98
C ASP A 168 -14.32 -1.73 11.38
N LEU A 169 -13.62 -2.77 11.01
CA LEU A 169 -12.24 -3.06 11.41
C LEU A 169 -11.39 -3.38 10.18
N HIS A 170 -10.21 -2.80 10.06
CA HIS A 170 -9.30 -3.13 8.96
C HIS A 170 -8.65 -4.50 9.16
N ALA A 171 -8.39 -5.20 8.05
CA ALA A 171 -7.89 -6.58 8.10
C ALA A 171 -6.55 -6.72 8.84
N GLY A 172 -5.61 -5.81 8.63
CA GLY A 172 -4.34 -5.82 9.34
C GLY A 172 -4.51 -5.53 10.85
N GLN A 173 -5.42 -4.63 11.22
CA GLN A 173 -5.76 -4.41 12.63
C GLN A 173 -6.33 -5.67 13.29
N ALA A 174 -7.21 -6.40 12.59
CA ALA A 174 -7.75 -7.65 13.10
C ALA A 174 -6.62 -8.68 13.35
N ILE A 175 -5.71 -8.84 12.39
CA ILE A 175 -4.52 -9.69 12.50
C ILE A 175 -3.70 -9.30 13.74
N ASP A 176 -3.38 -8.02 13.88
CA ASP A 176 -2.51 -7.54 14.96
C ASP A 176 -3.17 -7.66 16.34
N ARG A 177 -4.46 -7.30 16.46
CA ARG A 177 -5.20 -7.42 17.73
C ARG A 177 -5.29 -8.85 18.21
N ILE A 178 -5.56 -9.78 17.29
CA ILE A 178 -5.64 -11.21 17.62
C ILE A 178 -4.24 -11.76 17.94
N GLY A 179 -3.22 -11.37 17.16
CA GLY A 179 -1.84 -11.76 17.42
C GLY A 179 -1.35 -11.31 18.79
N VAL A 180 -1.54 -10.05 19.14
CA VAL A 180 -1.20 -9.51 20.46
C VAL A 180 -1.98 -10.22 21.57
N TYR A 181 -3.27 -10.52 21.38
CA TYR A 181 -4.06 -11.31 22.34
C TYR A 181 -3.48 -12.71 22.58
N MET A 182 -2.93 -13.34 21.54
CA MET A 182 -2.23 -14.62 21.64
C MET A 182 -0.79 -14.49 22.21
N GLY A 183 -0.33 -13.27 22.57
CA GLY A 183 1.02 -13.02 23.06
C GLY A 183 2.09 -13.03 21.96
N LEU A 184 1.73 -12.68 20.72
CA LEU A 184 2.69 -12.46 19.63
C LEU A 184 3.19 -11.02 19.65
N LYS A 185 4.35 -10.79 19.01
CA LYS A 185 4.96 -9.46 18.95
C LYS A 185 4.42 -8.66 17.76
N PHE A 186 3.98 -7.42 18.02
CA PHE A 186 3.55 -6.50 16.96
C PHE A 186 4.73 -6.07 16.06
N PRO A 187 4.55 -5.98 14.74
CA PRO A 187 3.36 -6.37 13.95
C PRO A 187 3.28 -7.89 13.74
N CYS A 188 2.09 -8.48 13.91
CA CYS A 188 1.90 -9.93 14.05
C CYS A 188 1.76 -10.68 12.70
N GLY A 189 1.62 -9.99 11.58
CA GLY A 189 1.24 -10.59 10.30
C GLY A 189 2.14 -11.73 9.85
N LYS A 190 3.48 -11.58 9.93
CA LYS A 190 4.45 -12.61 9.53
C LYS A 190 4.40 -13.84 10.44
N GLU A 191 4.24 -13.62 11.75
CA GLU A 191 4.20 -14.72 12.72
C GLU A 191 2.87 -15.48 12.61
N ILE A 192 1.75 -14.79 12.42
CA ILE A 192 0.44 -15.41 12.12
C ILE A 192 0.51 -16.25 10.85
N GLU A 193 1.15 -15.77 9.80
CA GLU A 193 1.33 -16.55 8.56
C GLU A 193 2.16 -17.82 8.81
N ALA A 194 3.27 -17.70 9.51
CA ALA A 194 4.11 -18.86 9.84
C ALA A 194 3.35 -19.90 10.65
N LEU A 195 2.64 -19.49 11.71
CA LEU A 195 1.83 -20.37 12.54
C LEU A 195 0.68 -21.04 11.75
N ALA A 196 0.04 -20.28 10.83
CA ALA A 196 -1.03 -20.82 10.01
C ALA A 196 -0.56 -21.90 9.04
N LYS A 197 0.65 -21.76 8.45
CA LYS A 197 1.27 -22.78 7.59
C LYS A 197 1.49 -24.11 8.32
N ASP A 198 1.75 -24.04 9.61
CA ASP A 198 1.99 -25.22 10.45
C ASP A 198 0.68 -25.85 10.98
N ASN A 199 -0.48 -25.28 10.68
CA ASN A 199 -1.75 -25.85 11.14
C ASN A 199 -2.14 -27.08 10.33
N VAL A 200 -2.36 -28.18 11.02
CA VAL A 200 -2.85 -29.45 10.44
C VAL A 200 -4.28 -29.78 10.84
N LYS A 201 -4.88 -28.95 11.70
CA LYS A 201 -6.23 -29.17 12.20
C LYS A 201 -7.28 -28.58 11.26
N LYS A 202 -8.43 -29.25 11.19
CA LYS A 202 -9.60 -28.72 10.49
C LYS A 202 -10.10 -27.45 11.18
N LEU A 203 -10.36 -26.43 10.39
CA LEU A 203 -10.91 -25.17 10.90
C LEU A 203 -12.37 -25.34 11.33
N PRO A 204 -12.80 -24.67 12.41
CA PRO A 204 -14.22 -24.59 12.75
C PRO A 204 -14.98 -23.85 11.64
N ALA A 205 -16.25 -24.22 11.44
CA ALA A 205 -17.11 -23.57 10.48
C ALA A 205 -17.37 -22.10 10.87
N PHE A 206 -17.34 -21.21 9.90
CA PHE A 206 -17.65 -19.80 10.09
C PHE A 206 -18.45 -19.25 8.89
N LYS A 207 -19.09 -18.11 9.10
CA LYS A 207 -19.77 -17.36 8.06
C LYS A 207 -19.17 -15.96 7.98
N VAL A 208 -19.01 -15.44 6.77
CA VAL A 208 -18.63 -14.05 6.52
C VAL A 208 -19.86 -13.22 6.17
N ASN A 209 -19.83 -11.94 6.53
CA ASN A 209 -20.87 -11.00 6.20
C ASN A 209 -20.35 -10.01 5.16
N VAL A 210 -20.72 -10.24 3.90
CA VAL A 210 -20.37 -9.36 2.78
C VAL A 210 -21.65 -8.89 2.13
N ILE A 211 -21.84 -7.57 2.06
CA ILE A 211 -22.95 -6.91 1.40
C ILE A 211 -22.40 -6.10 0.24
N LYS A 212 -22.70 -6.52 -0.99
CA LYS A 212 -22.12 -5.99 -2.21
C LYS A 212 -20.59 -6.10 -2.16
N TYR A 213 -19.88 -5.01 -1.92
CA TYR A 213 -18.40 -4.94 -1.83
C TYR A 213 -17.92 -4.56 -0.43
N ASN A 214 -18.82 -4.49 0.54
CA ASN A 214 -18.50 -4.17 1.92
C ASN A 214 -18.48 -5.40 2.81
N CYS A 215 -17.52 -5.47 3.73
CA CYS A 215 -17.40 -6.55 4.71
C CYS A 215 -17.32 -6.03 6.14
N ASN A 216 -17.59 -6.92 7.10
CA ASN A 216 -17.43 -6.70 8.53
C ASN A 216 -16.36 -7.65 9.06
N LEU A 217 -15.35 -7.11 9.70
CA LEU A 217 -14.23 -7.86 10.26
C LEU A 217 -14.16 -7.86 11.79
N SER A 218 -14.96 -7.04 12.48
CA SER A 218 -15.01 -7.04 13.95
C SER A 218 -15.45 -8.38 14.55
N GLY A 219 -16.33 -9.10 13.86
CA GLY A 219 -16.73 -10.45 14.25
C GLY A 219 -15.59 -11.46 14.29
N LEU A 220 -14.59 -11.29 13.43
CA LEU A 220 -13.37 -12.12 13.41
C LEU A 220 -12.61 -12.02 14.73
N GLU A 221 -12.44 -10.82 15.29
CA GLU A 221 -11.73 -10.63 16.55
C GLU A 221 -12.36 -11.43 17.68
N ASN A 222 -13.69 -11.34 17.84
CA ASN A 222 -14.42 -12.06 18.89
C ASN A 222 -14.39 -13.59 18.71
N LEU A 223 -14.58 -14.07 17.49
CA LEU A 223 -14.54 -15.50 17.19
C LEU A 223 -13.14 -16.09 17.44
N SER A 224 -12.09 -15.38 17.05
CA SER A 224 -10.71 -15.82 17.22
C SER A 224 -10.29 -15.84 18.68
N LYS A 225 -10.66 -14.82 19.48
CA LYS A 225 -10.42 -14.81 20.94
C LYS A 225 -11.10 -15.99 21.62
N LYS A 226 -12.39 -16.21 21.33
CA LYS A 226 -13.13 -17.36 21.85
C LYS A 226 -12.47 -18.69 21.47
N LEU A 227 -12.04 -18.82 20.22
CA LEU A 227 -11.35 -20.04 19.76
C LEU A 227 -10.04 -20.24 20.48
N PHE A 228 -9.27 -19.19 20.72
CA PHE A 228 -8.02 -19.24 21.48
C PHE A 228 -8.25 -19.61 22.94
N ASP A 229 -9.23 -19.01 23.62
CA ASP A 229 -9.57 -19.31 25.01
C ASP A 229 -9.99 -20.77 25.21
N GLN A 230 -10.67 -21.36 24.21
CA GLN A 230 -11.11 -22.75 24.26
C GLN A 230 -9.99 -23.76 23.94
N THR A 231 -9.02 -23.40 23.09
CA THR A 231 -8.08 -24.36 22.52
C THR A 231 -6.64 -24.14 22.94
N ASN A 232 -6.29 -22.91 23.32
CA ASN A 232 -4.92 -22.40 23.54
C ASN A 232 -3.97 -22.76 22.37
N ASP A 233 -4.51 -22.86 21.14
CA ASP A 233 -3.79 -23.29 19.93
C ASP A 233 -3.57 -22.13 18.98
N LYS A 234 -2.37 -21.53 19.04
CA LYS A 234 -1.99 -20.42 18.19
C LYS A 234 -2.01 -20.77 16.69
N LYS A 235 -1.65 -22.00 16.31
CA LYS A 235 -1.62 -22.43 14.90
C LYS A 235 -3.03 -22.50 14.32
N LEU A 236 -3.95 -23.10 15.06
CA LEU A 236 -5.36 -23.20 14.66
C LEU A 236 -6.01 -21.80 14.51
N VAL A 237 -5.80 -20.92 15.51
CA VAL A 237 -6.34 -19.57 15.48
C VAL A 237 -5.74 -18.74 14.35
N SER A 238 -4.44 -18.84 14.13
CA SER A 238 -3.78 -18.14 13.02
C SER A 238 -4.33 -18.56 11.64
N ALA A 239 -4.51 -19.86 11.43
CA ALA A 239 -5.12 -20.37 10.21
C ALA A 239 -6.58 -19.93 10.05
N PHE A 240 -7.34 -19.90 11.16
CA PHE A 240 -8.72 -19.40 11.18
C PHE A 240 -8.81 -17.92 10.78
N VAL A 241 -7.92 -17.08 11.33
CA VAL A 241 -7.86 -15.64 11.03
C VAL A 241 -7.63 -15.41 9.53
N LEU A 242 -6.64 -16.07 8.94
CA LEU A 242 -6.32 -15.90 7.53
C LEU A 242 -7.43 -16.43 6.62
N ALA A 243 -8.03 -17.58 6.96
CA ALA A 243 -9.15 -18.14 6.21
C ALA A 243 -10.40 -17.25 6.26
N PHE A 244 -10.67 -16.59 7.39
CA PHE A 244 -11.78 -15.66 7.50
C PHE A 244 -11.58 -14.42 6.64
N ILE A 245 -10.38 -13.83 6.65
CA ILE A 245 -10.05 -12.68 5.79
C ILE A 245 -10.10 -13.08 4.31
N GLU A 246 -9.48 -14.20 3.95
CA GLU A 246 -9.51 -14.74 2.60
C GLU A 246 -10.94 -14.93 2.09
N LYS A 247 -11.82 -15.51 2.90
CA LYS A 247 -13.20 -15.76 2.50
C LYS A 247 -14.02 -14.48 2.31
N ASN A 248 -13.72 -13.40 3.04
CA ASN A 248 -14.31 -12.08 2.79
C ASN A 248 -13.83 -11.52 1.44
N LEU A 249 -12.51 -11.56 1.18
CA LEU A 249 -11.92 -11.10 -0.07
C LEU A 249 -12.44 -11.89 -1.27
N GLU A 250 -12.53 -13.23 -1.14
CA GLU A 250 -13.12 -14.10 -2.14
C GLU A 250 -14.55 -13.69 -2.47
N LYS A 251 -15.40 -13.53 -1.44
CA LYS A 251 -16.81 -13.19 -1.65
C LYS A 251 -16.99 -11.80 -2.29
N ILE A 252 -16.18 -10.83 -1.90
CA ILE A 252 -16.16 -9.51 -2.54
C ILE A 252 -15.74 -9.65 -4.01
N THR A 253 -14.69 -10.44 -4.29
CA THR A 253 -14.19 -10.66 -5.65
C THR A 253 -15.24 -11.34 -6.53
N GLU A 254 -15.99 -12.33 -5.99
CA GLU A 254 -17.13 -12.92 -6.69
C GLU A 254 -18.18 -11.87 -7.08
N ASN A 255 -18.57 -11.03 -6.14
CA ASN A 255 -19.54 -9.97 -6.39
C ASN A 255 -19.05 -8.95 -7.42
N LEU A 256 -17.76 -8.57 -7.36
CA LEU A 256 -17.13 -7.68 -8.34
C LEU A 256 -17.13 -8.29 -9.74
N ARG A 257 -16.85 -9.59 -9.87
CA ARG A 257 -16.85 -10.28 -11.17
C ARG A 257 -18.22 -10.33 -11.83
N LEU A 258 -19.30 -10.27 -11.06
CA LEU A 258 -20.66 -10.18 -11.60
C LEU A 258 -20.95 -8.81 -12.24
N GLU A 259 -20.41 -7.73 -11.67
CA GLU A 259 -20.63 -6.36 -12.18
C GLU A 259 -19.50 -5.88 -13.10
N TYR A 260 -18.27 -6.35 -12.87
CA TYR A 260 -17.06 -5.99 -13.61
C TYR A 260 -16.33 -7.25 -14.11
N PRO A 261 -16.90 -8.00 -15.06
CA PRO A 261 -16.40 -9.33 -15.43
C PRO A 261 -15.04 -9.32 -16.11
N CYS A 262 -14.71 -8.25 -16.82
CA CYS A 262 -13.48 -8.14 -17.61
C CYS A 262 -12.39 -7.31 -16.95
N GLU A 263 -12.67 -6.67 -15.80
CA GLU A 263 -11.71 -5.78 -15.16
C GLU A 263 -10.59 -6.56 -14.47
N LYS A 264 -9.36 -6.07 -14.60
CA LYS A 264 -8.21 -6.60 -13.86
C LYS A 264 -8.34 -6.19 -12.39
N ILE A 265 -8.00 -7.10 -11.48
CA ILE A 265 -8.04 -6.85 -10.04
C ILE A 265 -6.62 -6.90 -9.48
N ILE A 266 -6.18 -5.82 -8.86
CA ILE A 266 -4.87 -5.70 -8.22
C ILE A 266 -5.06 -5.70 -6.71
N TYR A 267 -4.34 -6.55 -6.01
CA TYR A 267 -4.30 -6.60 -4.56
C TYR A 267 -3.00 -6.01 -4.04
N ALA A 268 -3.10 -5.01 -3.16
CA ALA A 268 -1.98 -4.31 -2.54
C ALA A 268 -2.19 -4.13 -1.03
N GLY A 269 -1.13 -3.75 -0.33
CA GLY A 269 -1.09 -3.57 1.11
C GLY A 269 -0.47 -4.76 1.84
N GLY A 270 -0.04 -4.52 3.07
CA GLY A 270 0.73 -5.48 3.85
C GLY A 270 0.04 -6.83 4.08
N VAL A 271 -1.29 -6.83 4.21
CA VAL A 271 -2.07 -8.07 4.36
C VAL A 271 -2.04 -8.91 3.09
N MET A 272 -2.03 -8.25 1.92
CA MET A 272 -1.99 -8.94 0.63
C MET A 272 -0.62 -9.50 0.26
N SER A 273 0.41 -9.22 1.07
CA SER A 273 1.71 -9.92 0.98
C SER A 273 1.68 -11.34 1.56
N ASN A 274 0.58 -11.73 2.21
CA ASN A 274 0.40 -13.07 2.79
C ASN A 274 0.29 -14.14 1.71
N SER A 275 1.22 -15.10 1.72
CA SER A 275 1.33 -16.13 0.67
C SER A 275 0.16 -17.11 0.66
N ILE A 276 -0.49 -17.37 1.81
CA ILE A 276 -1.65 -18.26 1.91
C ILE A 276 -2.84 -17.61 1.20
N ILE A 277 -3.14 -16.35 1.51
CA ILE A 277 -4.25 -15.60 0.88
C ILE A 277 -4.00 -15.46 -0.63
N GLN A 278 -2.77 -15.12 -1.05
CA GLN A 278 -2.42 -15.02 -2.47
C GLN A 278 -2.64 -16.33 -3.21
N ALA A 279 -2.18 -17.45 -2.66
CA ALA A 279 -2.31 -18.75 -3.28
C ALA A 279 -3.78 -19.13 -3.50
N GLN A 280 -4.64 -18.89 -2.51
CA GLN A 280 -6.07 -19.20 -2.60
C GLN A 280 -6.79 -18.34 -3.66
N LEU A 281 -6.53 -17.04 -3.70
CA LEU A 281 -7.14 -16.14 -4.68
C LEU A 281 -6.64 -16.43 -6.10
N LYS A 282 -5.33 -16.67 -6.29
CA LYS A 282 -4.75 -17.06 -7.59
C LYS A 282 -5.29 -18.40 -8.11
N ALA A 283 -5.55 -19.34 -7.22
CA ALA A 283 -6.11 -20.64 -7.62
C ALA A 283 -7.55 -20.54 -8.14
N ARG A 284 -8.29 -19.49 -7.78
CA ARG A 284 -9.71 -19.32 -8.13
C ARG A 284 -9.96 -18.34 -9.28
N TYR A 285 -9.05 -17.38 -9.47
CA TYR A 285 -9.26 -16.28 -10.42
C TYR A 285 -8.02 -16.05 -11.29
N GLU A 286 -8.20 -16.04 -12.60
CA GLU A 286 -7.10 -15.85 -13.55
C GLU A 286 -6.61 -14.40 -13.63
N SER A 287 -7.52 -13.41 -13.56
CA SER A 287 -7.19 -12.00 -13.75
C SER A 287 -7.00 -11.25 -12.43
N VAL A 288 -6.26 -11.86 -11.48
CA VAL A 288 -5.88 -11.25 -10.20
C VAL A 288 -4.38 -11.11 -10.08
N TYR A 289 -3.93 -9.95 -9.65
CA TYR A 289 -2.54 -9.55 -9.59
C TYR A 289 -2.20 -9.06 -8.20
N PHE A 290 -0.96 -9.26 -7.75
CA PHE A 290 -0.54 -8.90 -6.40
C PHE A 290 0.70 -8.02 -6.46
N ALA A 291 0.63 -6.85 -5.82
CA ALA A 291 1.79 -6.03 -5.59
C ALA A 291 2.82 -6.77 -4.71
N THR A 292 4.09 -6.57 -5.00
CA THR A 292 5.15 -7.16 -4.16
C THR A 292 5.21 -6.45 -2.79
N PRO A 293 5.69 -7.11 -1.73
CA PRO A 293 5.78 -6.53 -0.40
C PRO A 293 6.56 -5.22 -0.35
N GLU A 294 7.61 -5.09 -1.15
CA GLU A 294 8.46 -3.91 -1.24
C GLU A 294 7.68 -2.66 -1.65
N PHE A 295 6.74 -2.80 -2.59
CA PHE A 295 5.94 -1.72 -3.17
C PHE A 295 4.52 -1.62 -2.57
N SER A 296 4.16 -2.51 -1.65
CA SER A 296 2.86 -2.51 -0.96
C SER A 296 2.81 -1.58 0.27
N THR A 297 3.95 -1.05 0.71
CA THR A 297 4.06 -0.06 1.79
C THR A 297 4.35 1.31 1.20
N ASP A 298 4.25 2.38 2.02
CA ASP A 298 4.57 3.74 1.60
C ASP A 298 5.94 3.81 0.92
N ASN A 299 5.99 4.40 -0.27
CA ASN A 299 7.19 4.54 -1.08
C ASN A 299 7.03 5.62 -2.16
N GLY A 300 8.14 6.20 -2.61
CA GLY A 300 8.17 7.19 -3.69
C GLY A 300 8.12 6.60 -5.10
N ALA A 301 8.18 5.26 -5.25
CA ALA A 301 8.33 4.63 -6.56
C ALA A 301 7.18 4.92 -7.52
N GLY A 302 5.94 4.81 -7.03
CA GLY A 302 4.77 5.14 -7.85
C GLY A 302 4.77 6.61 -8.28
N ILE A 303 5.20 7.51 -7.41
CA ILE A 303 5.36 8.95 -7.76
C ILE A 303 6.43 9.14 -8.83
N ALA A 304 7.58 8.46 -8.75
CA ALA A 304 8.63 8.52 -9.77
C ALA A 304 8.14 8.01 -11.13
N LEU A 305 7.39 6.91 -11.15
CA LEU A 305 6.78 6.34 -12.35
C LEU A 305 5.73 7.27 -12.98
N LEU A 306 4.86 7.87 -12.15
CA LEU A 306 3.88 8.87 -12.58
C LEU A 306 4.58 10.12 -13.16
N THR A 307 5.67 10.56 -12.53
CA THR A 307 6.50 11.68 -12.99
C THR A 307 7.08 11.41 -14.38
N ARG A 308 7.69 10.24 -14.57
CA ARG A 308 8.19 9.80 -15.88
C ARG A 308 7.09 9.81 -16.93
N ARG A 309 5.95 9.19 -16.65
CA ARG A 309 4.82 9.15 -17.57
C ARG A 309 4.38 10.56 -17.98
N LYS A 310 4.16 11.44 -16.99
CA LYS A 310 3.72 12.82 -17.23
C LYS A 310 4.73 13.65 -18.03
N TYR A 311 6.02 13.41 -17.81
CA TYR A 311 7.08 14.05 -18.58
C TYR A 311 7.05 13.62 -20.05
N LEU A 312 6.92 12.31 -20.32
CA LEU A 312 6.89 11.77 -21.68
C LEU A 312 5.62 12.12 -22.45
N GLU A 313 4.49 12.32 -21.79
CA GLU A 313 3.24 12.77 -22.43
C GLU A 313 3.29 14.23 -22.88
N ARG A 314 4.22 15.03 -22.35
CA ARG A 314 4.35 16.47 -22.65
C ARG A 314 5.60 16.85 -23.45
N GLY A 315 6.47 15.90 -23.72
CA GLY A 315 7.66 16.03 -24.56
C GLY A 315 7.35 15.65 -25.99
#